data_ce464832227408db384db67e9fbd6e05
#
_entry.id   ce464832227408db384db67e9fbd6e05
#
_cell.length_a   1.000
_cell.length_b   1.000
_cell.length_c   1.000
_cell.angle_alpha   90.00
_cell.angle_beta   90.00
_cell.angle_gamma   90.00
#
_symmetry.space_group_name_H-M   'P 1'
#
loop_
_entity.id
_entity.type
_entity.pdbx_description
1 polymer ?
#
loop_
_entity_poly.entity_id
_entity_poly.type
_entity_poly.pdbx_seq_one_letter_code
_entity_poly.pdbx_strand_id
1 'polypeptide(L)'
;ILADRGNQHHIKDLKKMEIDTIDLVVCDLYPFSDAVVKKKNIDYCVENIDIGGITLLRAAGKNFKYVTVITNISQYQEVINHLKDNKGYSTYKFRLKKANQAFESSSNYDFQILKWFNQFNKKEFSEFIFPNEKLEDMLTYGENAHQKAAFYQDENKKKNWGNFRKLQGKPLSFNNHLDLDASLNLLNNFRKYRDNIVGVIKHTNPCGVSNGKNQLEAFNNAIICDPISAFGGIVIFNKKVNEQVAKKLVNNFFEMVIAPEFQVKALKVFSKKKNLRLISLDKKWRNNRIDKYEFKSVFQGTLIQEVDTKFISVRDLKVVTKIAPTKKEIQDLIFAWNVVKSVKSNGIVIVKNMKTIGIGSGQPSRIDSSKLAIRKALNLKNVKNLNNAVMASDAFFPFSDGIEEAIENGVKAIIQPGGSIRDDEVIELANKKNISMVFTGIRSFKH
;
A
#
# COMPACT_ATOMS: atom_id res chain seq x y z
N ILE A 1 -6.60 18.43 41.40
CA ILE A 1 -5.74 17.79 40.37
C ILE A 1 -4.49 18.64 40.11
N LEU A 2 -4.60 19.96 39.88
CA LEU A 2 -3.50 20.84 39.44
C LEU A 2 -2.61 21.40 40.57
N ALA A 3 -2.94 21.14 41.83
CA ALA A 3 -2.16 21.69 42.97
C ALA A 3 -0.71 21.14 42.96
N ASP A 4 0.28 22.02 42.94
CA ASP A 4 1.68 21.68 43.19
C ASP A 4 1.88 21.48 44.70
N ARG A 5 2.09 20.25 45.13
CA ARG A 5 2.26 19.86 46.54
C ARG A 5 3.60 20.33 47.14
N GLY A 6 4.53 20.79 46.28
CA GLY A 6 5.75 21.46 46.72
C GLY A 6 5.56 22.98 47.00
N ASN A 7 4.42 23.54 46.56
CA ASN A 7 4.11 24.94 46.77
C ASN A 7 3.28 25.16 48.04
N GLN A 8 3.85 25.82 49.02
CA GLN A 8 3.19 26.05 50.30
C GLN A 8 1.89 26.89 50.20
N HIS A 9 1.79 27.80 49.24
CA HIS A 9 0.57 28.57 49.01
C HIS A 9 -0.57 27.65 48.54
N HIS A 10 -0.30 26.76 47.59
CA HIS A 10 -1.30 25.79 47.10
C HIS A 10 -1.76 24.86 48.23
N ILE A 11 -0.87 24.43 49.11
CA ILE A 11 -1.24 23.55 50.26
C ILE A 11 -2.07 24.32 51.28
N LYS A 12 -1.75 25.60 51.53
CA LYS A 12 -2.56 26.44 52.43
C LYS A 12 -3.98 26.67 51.90
N ASP A 13 -4.10 26.92 50.57
CA ASP A 13 -5.40 27.11 49.93
C ASP A 13 -6.26 25.85 50.00
N LEU A 14 -5.67 24.67 49.70
CA LEU A 14 -6.37 23.39 49.81
C LEU A 14 -6.87 23.16 51.24
N LYS A 15 -6.02 23.39 52.25
CA LYS A 15 -6.40 23.26 53.68
C LYS A 15 -7.51 24.23 54.07
N LYS A 16 -7.43 25.48 53.62
CA LYS A 16 -8.44 26.51 53.89
C LYS A 16 -9.80 26.15 53.28
N MET A 17 -9.80 25.47 52.14
CA MET A 17 -11.02 25.04 51.42
C MET A 17 -11.45 23.62 51.79
N GLU A 18 -10.75 22.94 52.69
CA GLU A 18 -11.01 21.54 53.09
C GLU A 18 -11.03 20.58 51.90
N ILE A 19 -10.10 20.81 50.92
CA ILE A 19 -10.00 19.99 49.71
C ILE A 19 -8.81 19.05 49.86
N ASP A 20 -9.06 17.74 49.69
CA ASP A 20 -8.02 16.72 49.62
C ASP A 20 -7.30 16.71 48.26
N THR A 21 -6.06 16.25 48.27
CA THR A 21 -5.29 16.06 47.04
C THR A 21 -5.78 14.82 46.27
N ILE A 22 -5.80 14.92 44.96
CA ILE A 22 -6.15 13.80 44.07
C ILE A 22 -4.88 13.13 43.59
N ASP A 23 -4.72 11.83 43.89
CA ASP A 23 -3.53 11.03 43.55
C ASP A 23 -3.69 10.24 42.26
N LEU A 24 -4.93 9.93 41.89
CA LEU A 24 -5.26 9.11 40.71
C LEU A 24 -6.46 9.70 39.97
N VAL A 25 -6.33 9.89 38.69
CA VAL A 25 -7.42 10.23 37.77
C VAL A 25 -7.60 9.08 36.78
N VAL A 26 -8.81 8.53 36.73
CA VAL A 26 -9.22 7.51 35.77
C VAL A 26 -10.33 8.12 34.95
N CYS A 27 -10.12 8.26 33.64
CA CYS A 27 -11.09 8.89 32.77
C CYS A 27 -11.00 8.27 31.36
N ASP A 28 -12.05 7.57 30.96
CA ASP A 28 -12.26 7.14 29.58
C ASP A 28 -13.05 8.23 28.84
N LEU A 29 -12.58 8.59 27.64
CA LEU A 29 -13.23 9.60 26.82
C LEU A 29 -14.48 9.05 26.14
N TYR A 30 -15.42 9.91 25.82
CA TYR A 30 -16.57 9.55 24.99
C TYR A 30 -16.12 8.97 23.64
N PRO A 31 -16.78 7.89 23.15
CA PRO A 31 -16.36 7.19 21.93
C PRO A 31 -16.80 7.97 20.67
N PHE A 32 -16.24 9.15 20.45
CA PHE A 32 -16.55 10.04 19.32
C PHE A 32 -16.43 9.32 17.97
N SER A 33 -15.39 8.52 17.78
CA SER A 33 -15.20 7.75 16.55
C SER A 33 -16.36 6.79 16.25
N ASP A 34 -16.96 6.20 17.30
CA ASP A 34 -18.12 5.31 17.11
C ASP A 34 -19.36 6.10 16.70
N ALA A 35 -19.54 7.32 17.20
CA ALA A 35 -20.60 8.21 16.78
C ALA A 35 -20.49 8.55 15.29
N VAL A 36 -19.29 8.87 14.83
CA VAL A 36 -18.99 9.15 13.42
C VAL A 36 -19.22 7.92 12.52
N VAL A 37 -18.74 6.74 12.92
CA VAL A 37 -18.89 5.48 12.17
C VAL A 37 -20.35 5.08 11.99
N LYS A 38 -21.17 5.31 13.02
CA LYS A 38 -22.64 5.05 12.97
C LYS A 38 -23.39 6.01 12.06
N LYS A 39 -22.69 6.95 11.40
CA LYS A 39 -23.27 7.97 10.48
C LYS A 39 -24.49 8.68 11.06
N LYS A 40 -24.45 9.03 12.32
CA LYS A 40 -25.45 9.84 12.98
C LYS A 40 -25.42 11.28 12.45
N ASN A 41 -26.45 12.07 12.72
CA ASN A 41 -26.50 13.47 12.33
C ASN A 41 -25.36 14.29 12.99
N ILE A 42 -25.13 15.50 12.50
CA ILE A 42 -24.06 16.39 12.99
C ILE A 42 -24.23 16.66 14.48
N ASP A 43 -25.44 16.98 14.93
CA ASP A 43 -25.74 17.33 16.33
C ASP A 43 -25.38 16.17 17.26
N TYR A 44 -25.72 14.93 16.90
CA TYR A 44 -25.34 13.75 17.67
C TYR A 44 -23.81 13.58 17.77
N CYS A 45 -23.09 13.86 16.71
CA CYS A 45 -21.61 13.78 16.72
C CYS A 45 -21.04 14.89 17.62
N VAL A 46 -21.57 16.11 17.53
CA VAL A 46 -21.13 17.24 18.38
C VAL A 46 -21.36 16.94 19.86
N GLU A 47 -22.54 16.42 20.23
CA GLU A 47 -22.85 16.02 21.63
C GLU A 47 -21.93 14.92 22.18
N ASN A 48 -21.28 14.15 21.31
CA ASN A 48 -20.30 13.14 21.70
C ASN A 48 -18.85 13.65 21.72
N ILE A 49 -18.64 14.96 21.58
CA ILE A 49 -17.33 15.58 21.81
C ILE A 49 -17.12 15.76 23.32
N ASP A 50 -16.14 15.04 23.86
CA ASP A 50 -15.83 15.12 25.29
C ASP A 50 -14.99 16.37 25.59
N ILE A 51 -15.51 17.26 26.43
CA ILE A 51 -14.82 18.46 26.89
C ILE A 51 -14.20 18.24 28.25
N GLY A 52 -14.97 17.66 29.17
CA GLY A 52 -14.58 17.47 30.56
C GLY A 52 -13.48 16.44 30.75
N GLY A 53 -13.63 15.28 30.11
CA GLY A 53 -12.65 14.19 30.16
C GLY A 53 -11.29 14.61 29.64
N ILE A 54 -11.24 15.28 28.48
CA ILE A 54 -9.99 15.84 27.92
C ILE A 54 -9.32 16.81 28.89
N THR A 55 -10.11 17.69 29.55
CA THR A 55 -9.60 18.64 30.53
C THR A 55 -8.99 17.92 31.73
N LEU A 56 -9.66 16.88 32.26
CA LEU A 56 -9.17 16.08 33.36
C LEU A 56 -7.88 15.34 33.02
N LEU A 57 -7.82 14.71 31.87
CA LEU A 57 -6.61 14.00 31.40
C LEU A 57 -5.40 14.91 31.25
N ARG A 58 -5.59 16.08 30.65
CA ARG A 58 -4.52 17.07 30.48
C ARG A 58 -4.07 17.68 31.79
N ALA A 59 -5.00 17.98 32.73
CA ALA A 59 -4.68 18.48 34.06
C ALA A 59 -3.86 17.46 34.86
N ALA A 60 -4.29 16.19 34.88
CA ALA A 60 -3.59 15.13 35.58
C ALA A 60 -2.24 14.83 34.96
N GLY A 61 -2.17 14.75 33.62
CA GLY A 61 -0.93 14.56 32.85
C GLY A 61 0.08 15.70 33.09
N LYS A 62 -0.38 16.95 33.15
CA LYS A 62 0.48 18.10 33.48
C LYS A 62 1.07 17.98 34.88
N ASN A 63 0.27 17.52 35.86
CA ASN A 63 0.67 17.37 37.26
C ASN A 63 1.21 15.97 37.60
N PHE A 64 1.80 15.27 36.64
CA PHE A 64 2.34 13.91 36.81
C PHE A 64 3.37 13.76 37.92
N LYS A 65 3.95 14.86 38.40
CA LYS A 65 4.81 14.85 39.57
C LYS A 65 4.11 14.25 40.79
N TYR A 66 2.80 14.41 40.88
CA TYR A 66 1.98 13.99 42.02
C TYR A 66 0.79 13.09 41.66
N VAL A 67 0.29 13.20 40.42
CA VAL A 67 -0.95 12.56 40.00
C VAL A 67 -0.67 11.45 38.96
N THR A 68 -1.27 10.29 39.17
CA THR A 68 -1.32 9.22 38.19
C THR A 68 -2.54 9.40 37.29
N VAL A 69 -2.40 9.30 35.98
CA VAL A 69 -3.52 9.42 35.05
C VAL A 69 -3.70 8.14 34.25
N ILE A 70 -4.92 7.67 34.14
CA ILE A 70 -5.33 6.46 33.41
C ILE A 70 -6.37 6.86 32.37
N THR A 71 -6.15 6.47 31.10
CA THR A 71 -6.95 6.93 29.96
C THR A 71 -7.70 5.81 29.25
N ASN A 72 -7.49 4.56 29.68
CA ASN A 72 -8.12 3.42 29.03
C ASN A 72 -8.16 2.21 29.96
N ILE A 73 -9.23 1.44 29.88
CA ILE A 73 -9.45 0.22 30.67
C ILE A 73 -8.32 -0.82 30.52
N SER A 74 -7.67 -0.87 29.35
CA SER A 74 -6.53 -1.76 29.10
C SER A 74 -5.32 -1.50 30.02
N GLN A 75 -5.26 -0.34 30.64
CA GLN A 75 -4.18 0.05 31.55
C GLN A 75 -4.43 -0.39 32.99
N TYR A 76 -5.65 -0.80 33.38
CA TYR A 76 -6.03 -1.09 34.77
C TYR A 76 -5.16 -2.16 35.40
N GLN A 77 -4.91 -3.27 34.69
CA GLN A 77 -4.12 -4.36 35.27
C GLN A 77 -2.66 -3.95 35.55
N GLU A 78 -2.07 -3.14 34.64
CA GLU A 78 -0.73 -2.59 34.85
C GLU A 78 -0.65 -1.70 36.06
N VAL A 79 -1.66 -0.83 36.25
CA VAL A 79 -1.73 0.08 37.43
C VAL A 79 -1.90 -0.70 38.71
N ILE A 80 -2.82 -1.67 38.73
CA ILE A 80 -3.08 -2.52 39.91
C ILE A 80 -1.79 -3.26 40.31
N ASN A 81 -1.10 -3.85 39.36
CA ASN A 81 0.16 -4.57 39.61
C ASN A 81 1.22 -3.60 40.15
N HIS A 82 1.36 -2.41 39.51
CA HIS A 82 2.35 -1.43 39.93
C HIS A 82 2.09 -0.92 41.38
N LEU A 83 0.83 -0.65 41.72
CA LEU A 83 0.47 -0.22 43.08
C LEU A 83 0.72 -1.32 44.11
N LYS A 84 0.39 -2.58 43.80
CA LYS A 84 0.69 -3.74 44.66
C LYS A 84 2.19 -3.87 44.96
N ASP A 85 3.02 -3.80 43.91
CA ASP A 85 4.47 -3.96 43.97
C ASP A 85 5.14 -2.79 44.74
N ASN A 86 4.49 -1.62 44.79
CA ASN A 86 4.99 -0.40 45.44
C ASN A 86 4.19 0.01 46.69
N LYS A 87 3.58 -0.94 47.41
CA LYS A 87 2.87 -0.70 48.66
C LYS A 87 1.77 0.38 48.59
N GLY A 88 1.06 0.44 47.46
CA GLY A 88 -0.01 1.40 47.20
C GLY A 88 0.43 2.72 46.60
N TYR A 89 1.73 2.93 46.37
CA TYR A 89 2.25 4.18 45.81
C TYR A 89 2.58 4.02 44.32
N SER A 90 2.43 5.10 43.56
CA SER A 90 2.95 5.17 42.18
C SER A 90 4.32 5.83 42.15
N THR A 91 5.28 5.24 41.43
CA THR A 91 6.60 5.84 41.27
C THR A 91 6.56 7.02 40.29
N TYR A 92 7.50 7.96 40.41
CA TYR A 92 7.65 9.09 39.49
C TYR A 92 7.77 8.63 38.02
N LYS A 93 8.60 7.59 37.76
CA LYS A 93 8.78 7.03 36.41
C LYS A 93 7.48 6.47 35.85
N PHE A 94 6.68 5.83 36.69
CA PHE A 94 5.38 5.31 36.29
C PHE A 94 4.40 6.43 35.93
N ARG A 95 4.30 7.47 36.76
CA ARG A 95 3.46 8.64 36.50
C ARG A 95 3.88 9.37 35.22
N LEU A 96 5.19 9.56 35.01
CA LEU A 96 5.70 10.15 33.76
C LEU A 96 5.29 9.34 32.52
N LYS A 97 5.39 8.00 32.59
CA LYS A 97 4.90 7.11 31.51
C LYS A 97 3.41 7.29 31.26
N LYS A 98 2.60 7.37 32.35
CA LYS A 98 1.15 7.53 32.21
C LYS A 98 0.76 8.92 31.71
N ALA A 99 1.49 9.96 32.09
CA ALA A 99 1.31 11.30 31.54
C ALA A 99 1.56 11.35 30.02
N ASN A 100 2.63 10.70 29.54
CA ASN A 100 2.88 10.56 28.10
C ASN A 100 1.67 9.93 27.40
N GLN A 101 1.18 8.80 27.91
CA GLN A 101 0.00 8.11 27.38
C GLN A 101 -1.27 8.97 27.39
N ALA A 102 -1.42 9.84 28.41
CA ALA A 102 -2.55 10.76 28.49
C ALA A 102 -2.49 11.83 27.38
N PHE A 103 -1.32 12.40 27.12
CA PHE A 103 -1.15 13.36 26.03
C PHE A 103 -1.27 12.70 24.65
N GLU A 104 -0.77 11.47 24.46
CA GLU A 104 -1.02 10.69 23.24
C GLU A 104 -2.52 10.47 23.01
N SER A 105 -3.26 10.07 24.04
CA SER A 105 -4.70 9.85 23.99
C SER A 105 -5.45 11.13 23.62
N SER A 106 -5.15 12.26 24.30
CA SER A 106 -5.81 13.53 24.03
C SER A 106 -5.50 14.07 22.63
N SER A 107 -4.27 13.96 22.16
CA SER A 107 -3.87 14.40 20.81
C SER A 107 -4.58 13.59 19.73
N ASN A 108 -4.67 12.27 19.92
CA ASN A 108 -5.39 11.41 18.98
C ASN A 108 -6.90 11.72 18.97
N TYR A 109 -7.48 12.01 20.13
CA TYR A 109 -8.89 12.38 20.25
C TYR A 109 -9.20 13.68 19.51
N ASP A 110 -8.43 14.73 19.75
CA ASP A 110 -8.56 16.02 19.07
C ASP A 110 -8.36 15.88 17.57
N PHE A 111 -7.41 15.04 17.15
CA PHE A 111 -7.19 14.75 15.72
C PHE A 111 -8.40 14.06 15.06
N GLN A 112 -9.06 13.14 15.73
CA GLN A 112 -10.26 12.48 15.19
C GLN A 112 -11.41 13.48 14.99
N ILE A 113 -11.56 14.42 15.92
CA ILE A 113 -12.53 15.52 15.81
C ILE A 113 -12.16 16.42 14.63
N LEU A 114 -10.91 16.87 14.53
CA LEU A 114 -10.43 17.69 13.42
C LEU A 114 -10.66 17.01 12.07
N LYS A 115 -10.33 15.71 11.97
CA LYS A 115 -10.56 14.90 10.76
C LYS A 115 -12.03 14.86 10.36
N TRP A 116 -12.93 14.78 11.34
CA TRP A 116 -14.37 14.80 11.12
C TRP A 116 -14.83 16.19 10.64
N PHE A 117 -14.40 17.29 11.28
CA PHE A 117 -14.72 18.64 10.83
C PHE A 117 -14.18 18.95 9.44
N ASN A 118 -13.01 18.44 9.07
CA ASN A 118 -12.42 18.61 7.75
C ASN A 118 -13.27 18.00 6.62
N GLN A 119 -14.19 17.07 6.90
CA GLN A 119 -15.12 16.54 5.91
C GLN A 119 -16.14 17.59 5.40
N PHE A 120 -16.41 18.63 6.20
CA PHE A 120 -17.30 19.72 5.84
C PHE A 120 -16.58 20.89 5.17
N ASN A 121 -15.26 20.92 5.25
CA ASN A 121 -14.46 21.93 4.57
C ASN A 121 -14.27 21.54 3.11
N LYS A 122 -14.47 22.50 2.21
CA LYS A 122 -14.21 22.33 0.77
C LYS A 122 -12.73 22.39 0.39
N LYS A 123 -11.81 22.52 1.38
CA LYS A 123 -10.36 22.52 1.13
C LYS A 123 -9.93 21.10 0.72
N GLU A 124 -9.20 21.01 -0.37
CA GLU A 124 -8.68 19.75 -0.91
C GLU A 124 -7.62 19.15 0.04
N PHE A 125 -6.76 19.99 0.60
CA PHE A 125 -5.77 19.62 1.61
C PHE A 125 -5.98 20.41 2.88
N SER A 126 -5.85 19.76 4.04
CA SER A 126 -5.89 20.43 5.34
C SER A 126 -4.58 21.16 5.63
N GLU A 127 -4.65 22.21 6.46
CA GLU A 127 -3.48 23.00 6.84
C GLU A 127 -2.44 22.18 7.60
N PHE A 128 -2.89 21.22 8.40
CA PHE A 128 -2.04 20.30 9.15
C PHE A 128 -2.32 18.85 8.77
N ILE A 129 -1.25 18.06 8.67
CA ILE A 129 -1.32 16.63 8.42
C ILE A 129 -0.90 15.92 9.69
N PHE A 130 -1.78 15.05 10.17
CA PHE A 130 -1.48 14.16 11.29
C PHE A 130 -1.66 12.71 10.82
N PRO A 131 -0.60 11.90 10.75
CA PRO A 131 -0.74 10.47 10.56
C PRO A 131 -1.48 9.88 11.77
N ASN A 132 -2.66 9.34 11.57
CA ASN A 132 -3.41 8.62 12.61
C ASN A 132 -2.96 7.16 12.63
N GLU A 133 -1.67 6.95 12.81
CA GLU A 133 -1.04 5.64 12.73
C GLU A 133 -0.51 5.24 14.09
N LYS A 134 -0.91 4.06 14.54
CA LYS A 134 -0.44 3.46 15.79
C LYS A 134 0.69 2.49 15.49
N LEU A 135 1.70 2.48 16.35
CA LEU A 135 2.76 1.47 16.30
C LEU A 135 2.14 0.07 16.41
N GLU A 136 2.28 -0.73 15.34
CA GLU A 136 1.79 -2.11 15.30
C GLU A 136 2.94 -3.09 15.54
N ASP A 137 4.12 -2.85 14.96
CA ASP A 137 5.26 -3.77 15.09
C ASP A 137 6.60 -3.02 15.03
N MET A 138 7.55 -3.45 15.85
CA MET A 138 8.95 -3.08 15.72
C MET A 138 9.63 -4.08 14.79
N LEU A 139 10.07 -3.60 13.64
CA LEU A 139 10.72 -4.44 12.64
C LEU A 139 12.16 -4.75 13.05
N THR A 140 12.67 -5.90 12.59
CA THR A 140 14.02 -6.33 12.92
C THR A 140 15.06 -5.32 12.42
N TYR A 141 14.84 -4.74 11.23
CA TYR A 141 15.64 -3.68 10.61
C TYR A 141 14.87 -3.03 9.46
N GLY A 142 15.37 -1.94 8.91
CA GLY A 142 14.79 -1.23 7.78
C GLY A 142 15.11 -1.87 6.43
N GLU A 143 15.32 -1.06 5.42
CA GLU A 143 15.77 -1.55 4.10
C GLU A 143 17.13 -2.28 4.23
N ASN A 144 18.00 -1.76 5.07
CA ASN A 144 19.32 -2.32 5.36
C ASN A 144 19.45 -2.72 6.84
N ALA A 145 20.30 -3.69 7.13
CA ALA A 145 20.41 -4.32 8.44
C ALA A 145 20.78 -3.38 9.60
N HIS A 146 21.47 -2.27 9.32
CA HIS A 146 21.85 -1.28 10.32
C HIS A 146 20.77 -0.25 10.65
N GLN A 147 19.68 -0.20 9.88
CA GLN A 147 18.59 0.77 10.06
C GLN A 147 17.54 0.24 11.02
N LYS A 148 17.18 1.05 12.02
CA LYS A 148 16.01 0.77 12.86
C LYS A 148 14.74 1.05 12.08
N ALA A 149 13.70 0.24 12.24
CA ALA A 149 12.43 0.40 11.57
C ALA A 149 11.26 -0.06 12.43
N ALA A 150 10.10 0.50 12.13
CA ALA A 150 8.83 0.14 12.75
C ALA A 150 7.71 0.20 11.71
N PHE A 151 6.67 -0.57 11.93
CA PHE A 151 5.46 -0.51 11.15
C PHE A 151 4.35 0.15 11.96
N TYR A 152 3.82 1.23 11.43
CA TYR A 152 2.66 1.93 11.97
C TYR A 152 1.43 1.64 11.12
N GLN A 153 0.30 1.42 11.74
CA GLN A 153 -0.94 1.10 11.05
C GLN A 153 -2.06 2.07 11.45
N ASP A 154 -2.75 2.63 10.46
CA ASP A 154 -4.02 3.33 10.67
C ASP A 154 -5.13 2.31 10.89
N GLU A 155 -5.80 2.34 12.05
CA GLU A 155 -6.91 1.44 12.37
C GLU A 155 -8.08 1.55 11.38
N ASN A 156 -8.28 2.71 10.77
CA ASN A 156 -9.28 2.90 9.73
C ASN A 156 -8.88 2.22 8.41
N LYS A 157 -7.58 2.25 8.07
CA LYS A 157 -7.05 1.51 6.92
C LYS A 157 -7.20 0.01 7.11
N LYS A 158 -6.97 -0.50 8.32
CA LYS A 158 -7.19 -1.91 8.68
C LYS A 158 -8.62 -2.36 8.37
N LYS A 159 -9.60 -1.50 8.62
CA LYS A 159 -11.03 -1.75 8.29
C LYS A 159 -11.31 -1.67 6.78
N ASN A 160 -10.59 -0.83 6.04
CA ASN A 160 -10.80 -0.59 4.61
C ASN A 160 -10.18 -1.66 3.71
N TRP A 161 -8.98 -2.15 4.05
CA TRP A 161 -8.28 -3.19 3.29
C TRP A 161 -8.76 -4.60 3.60
N GLY A 162 -9.74 -4.73 4.51
CA GLY A 162 -10.20 -6.02 5.00
C GLY A 162 -9.17 -6.69 5.90
N ASN A 163 -9.54 -7.84 6.42
CA ASN A 163 -8.65 -8.61 7.31
C ASN A 163 -7.66 -9.42 6.50
N PHE A 164 -6.59 -8.81 5.94
CA PHE A 164 -5.51 -9.66 5.48
C PHE A 164 -4.88 -10.37 6.69
N ARG A 165 -4.58 -11.65 6.51
CA ARG A 165 -4.07 -12.49 7.60
C ARG A 165 -2.79 -13.16 7.16
N LYS A 166 -1.74 -13.04 7.96
CA LYS A 166 -0.59 -13.91 7.83
C LYS A 166 -0.96 -15.28 8.40
N LEU A 167 -1.06 -16.28 7.52
CA LEU A 167 -1.43 -17.66 7.89
C LEU A 167 -0.23 -18.47 8.34
N GLN A 168 0.98 -18.15 7.82
CA GLN A 168 2.21 -18.89 8.04
C GLN A 168 3.42 -18.00 7.75
N GLY A 169 4.59 -18.41 8.22
CA GLY A 169 5.89 -17.88 7.85
C GLY A 169 6.50 -16.91 8.87
N LYS A 170 7.71 -16.47 8.56
CA LYS A 170 8.46 -15.50 9.35
C LYS A 170 7.69 -14.17 9.51
N PRO A 171 8.01 -13.32 10.50
CA PRO A 171 7.54 -11.94 10.54
C PRO A 171 7.83 -11.21 9.23
N LEU A 172 7.02 -10.18 8.93
CA LEU A 172 7.26 -9.33 7.76
C LEU A 172 8.44 -8.40 8.08
N SER A 173 9.39 -8.29 7.15
CA SER A 173 10.43 -7.28 7.18
C SER A 173 9.96 -6.00 6.51
N PHE A 174 10.73 -4.91 6.66
CA PHE A 174 10.50 -3.65 5.97
C PHE A 174 10.32 -3.87 4.44
N ASN A 175 11.26 -4.59 3.81
CA ASN A 175 11.18 -4.90 2.38
C ASN A 175 9.97 -5.78 2.02
N ASN A 176 9.54 -6.67 2.93
CA ASN A 176 8.33 -7.45 2.69
C ASN A 176 7.06 -6.58 2.70
N HIS A 177 6.99 -5.54 3.54
CA HIS A 177 5.88 -4.59 3.52
C HIS A 177 5.86 -3.78 2.22
N LEU A 178 7.01 -3.31 1.72
CA LEU A 178 7.11 -2.61 0.43
C LEU A 178 6.66 -3.50 -0.74
N ASP A 179 7.15 -4.73 -0.79
CA ASP A 179 6.80 -5.66 -1.86
C ASP A 179 5.34 -6.15 -1.76
N LEU A 180 4.79 -6.27 -0.55
CA LEU A 180 3.36 -6.55 -0.31
C LEU A 180 2.50 -5.42 -0.88
N ASP A 181 2.82 -4.17 -0.57
CA ASP A 181 2.12 -3.00 -1.09
C ASP A 181 2.18 -2.96 -2.63
N ALA A 182 3.37 -3.12 -3.21
CA ALA A 182 3.54 -3.18 -4.67
C ALA A 182 2.71 -4.31 -5.31
N SER A 183 2.63 -5.47 -4.64
CA SER A 183 1.83 -6.62 -5.10
C SER A 183 0.33 -6.31 -5.08
N LEU A 184 -0.16 -5.66 -4.02
CA LEU A 184 -1.57 -5.26 -3.88
C LEU A 184 -1.95 -4.20 -4.91
N ASN A 185 -1.07 -3.23 -5.16
CA ASN A 185 -1.25 -2.21 -6.18
C ASN A 185 -1.33 -2.82 -7.59
N LEU A 186 -0.45 -3.78 -7.91
CA LEU A 186 -0.54 -4.55 -9.16
C LEU A 186 -1.87 -5.29 -9.26
N LEU A 187 -2.25 -6.02 -8.21
CA LEU A 187 -3.50 -6.79 -8.20
C LEU A 187 -4.73 -5.89 -8.40
N ASN A 188 -4.71 -4.69 -7.82
CA ASN A 188 -5.78 -3.72 -7.94
C ASN A 188 -5.98 -3.23 -9.39
N ASN A 189 -4.91 -3.10 -10.19
CA ASN A 189 -5.01 -2.78 -11.61
C ASN A 189 -5.78 -3.87 -12.39
N PHE A 190 -5.85 -5.08 -11.86
CA PHE A 190 -6.57 -6.22 -12.43
C PHE A 190 -7.89 -6.54 -11.70
N ARG A 191 -8.40 -5.67 -10.82
CA ARG A 191 -9.62 -5.96 -10.01
C ARG A 191 -10.87 -6.29 -10.83
N LYS A 192 -10.95 -5.80 -12.08
CA LYS A 192 -12.05 -6.09 -13.01
C LYS A 192 -11.90 -7.44 -13.74
N TYR A 193 -10.70 -8.04 -13.74
CA TYR A 193 -10.45 -9.32 -14.40
C TYR A 193 -11.04 -10.48 -13.60
N ARG A 194 -11.76 -11.37 -14.30
CA ARG A 194 -12.36 -12.58 -13.72
C ARG A 194 -11.55 -13.84 -13.98
N ASP A 195 -10.61 -13.80 -14.90
CA ASP A 195 -9.70 -14.89 -15.23
C ASP A 195 -8.59 -15.06 -14.17
N ASN A 196 -7.66 -15.99 -14.40
CA ASN A 196 -6.57 -16.25 -13.46
C ASN A 196 -5.42 -15.28 -13.72
N ILE A 197 -5.29 -14.26 -12.89
CA ILE A 197 -4.16 -13.33 -12.92
C ILE A 197 -3.15 -13.75 -11.87
N VAL A 198 -1.89 -13.86 -12.28
CA VAL A 198 -0.74 -14.10 -11.40
C VAL A 198 0.33 -13.05 -11.70
N GLY A 199 0.84 -12.43 -10.65
CA GLY A 199 1.98 -11.53 -10.70
C GLY A 199 3.14 -12.06 -9.84
N VAL A 200 4.37 -11.85 -10.30
CA VAL A 200 5.59 -12.07 -9.53
C VAL A 200 6.26 -10.72 -9.36
N ILE A 201 6.51 -10.32 -8.11
CA ILE A 201 7.06 -9.02 -7.76
C ILE A 201 8.37 -9.22 -7.00
N LYS A 202 9.35 -8.37 -7.28
CA LYS A 202 10.59 -8.29 -6.50
C LYS A 202 11.10 -6.85 -6.51
N HIS A 203 11.52 -6.36 -5.34
CA HIS A 203 12.01 -4.99 -5.17
C HIS A 203 11.02 -3.95 -5.74
N THR A 204 9.74 -4.12 -5.37
CA THR A 204 8.60 -3.29 -5.76
C THR A 204 8.26 -3.26 -7.26
N ASN A 205 8.95 -4.04 -8.10
CA ASN A 205 8.70 -4.13 -9.53
C ASN A 205 8.15 -5.50 -9.93
N PRO A 206 7.26 -5.59 -10.92
CA PRO A 206 6.85 -6.86 -11.48
C PRO A 206 7.99 -7.49 -12.30
N CYS A 207 8.31 -8.75 -11.99
CA CYS A 207 9.19 -9.61 -12.80
C CYS A 207 8.41 -10.24 -13.94
N GLY A 208 7.12 -10.49 -13.74
CA GLY A 208 6.22 -11.00 -14.75
C GLY A 208 4.79 -11.06 -14.27
N VAL A 209 3.86 -10.87 -15.20
CA VAL A 209 2.41 -10.92 -14.95
C VAL A 209 1.75 -11.70 -16.09
N SER A 210 0.81 -12.55 -15.75
CA SER A 210 0.11 -13.34 -16.75
C SER A 210 -1.33 -13.60 -16.40
N ASN A 211 -2.16 -13.64 -17.43
CA ASN A 211 -3.44 -14.34 -17.43
C ASN A 211 -3.25 -15.79 -17.93
N GLY A 212 -4.05 -16.71 -17.43
CA GLY A 212 -4.03 -18.10 -17.89
C GLY A 212 -5.40 -18.76 -17.78
N LYS A 213 -5.61 -19.83 -18.57
CA LYS A 213 -6.83 -20.62 -18.53
C LYS A 213 -7.05 -21.25 -17.13
N ASN A 214 -5.95 -21.55 -16.45
CA ASN A 214 -5.93 -22.01 -15.07
C ASN A 214 -4.78 -21.35 -14.31
N GLN A 215 -4.75 -21.51 -12.99
CA GLN A 215 -3.75 -20.86 -12.13
C GLN A 215 -2.33 -21.37 -12.40
N LEU A 216 -2.16 -22.64 -12.72
CA LEU A 216 -0.84 -23.22 -12.96
C LEU A 216 -0.22 -22.66 -14.25
N GLU A 217 -1.02 -22.54 -15.31
CA GLU A 217 -0.60 -21.88 -16.54
C GLU A 217 -0.23 -20.42 -16.32
N ALA A 218 -1.09 -19.65 -15.62
CA ALA A 218 -0.81 -18.27 -15.30
C ALA A 218 0.47 -18.12 -14.48
N PHE A 219 0.68 -18.97 -13.47
CA PHE A 219 1.89 -18.95 -12.64
C PHE A 219 3.15 -19.27 -13.47
N ASN A 220 3.13 -20.32 -14.27
CA ASN A 220 4.27 -20.69 -15.11
C ASN A 220 4.61 -19.58 -16.11
N ASN A 221 3.60 -18.99 -16.75
CA ASN A 221 3.78 -17.89 -17.69
C ASN A 221 4.35 -16.62 -17.03
N ALA A 222 3.91 -16.29 -15.80
CA ALA A 222 4.42 -15.14 -15.06
C ALA A 222 5.91 -15.30 -14.71
N ILE A 223 6.33 -16.52 -14.31
CA ILE A 223 7.74 -16.78 -13.99
C ILE A 223 8.63 -16.75 -15.25
N ILE A 224 8.14 -17.28 -16.36
CA ILE A 224 8.94 -17.37 -17.60
C ILE A 224 9.39 -15.99 -18.08
N CYS A 225 8.66 -14.93 -17.81
CA CYS A 225 9.02 -13.56 -18.23
C CYS A 225 10.43 -13.13 -17.75
N ASP A 226 10.76 -13.44 -16.49
CA ASP A 226 12.10 -13.20 -15.92
C ASP A 226 12.37 -14.21 -14.79
N PRO A 227 12.76 -15.43 -15.11
CA PRO A 227 12.92 -16.49 -14.12
C PRO A 227 14.07 -16.23 -13.15
N ILE A 228 15.07 -15.45 -13.55
CA ILE A 228 16.21 -15.09 -12.70
C ILE A 228 15.75 -14.12 -11.61
N SER A 229 15.05 -13.05 -12.00
CA SER A 229 14.56 -12.05 -11.05
C SER A 229 13.42 -12.59 -10.17
N ALA A 230 12.62 -13.53 -10.68
CA ALA A 230 11.52 -14.15 -9.94
C ALA A 230 11.98 -14.96 -8.70
N PHE A 231 13.23 -15.44 -8.70
CA PHE A 231 13.80 -16.15 -7.54
C PHE A 231 13.85 -15.24 -6.31
N GLY A 232 13.27 -15.70 -5.20
CA GLY A 232 13.17 -14.93 -3.96
C GLY A 232 12.14 -13.79 -3.99
N GLY A 233 11.33 -13.70 -5.04
CA GLY A 233 10.26 -12.72 -5.15
C GLY A 233 9.00 -13.09 -4.37
N ILE A 234 7.96 -12.30 -4.58
CA ILE A 234 6.61 -12.47 -4.02
C ILE A 234 5.67 -12.86 -5.15
N VAL A 235 4.81 -13.84 -4.93
CA VAL A 235 3.81 -14.27 -5.90
C VAL A 235 2.41 -13.88 -5.42
N ILE A 236 1.66 -13.18 -6.26
CA ILE A 236 0.29 -12.77 -5.96
C ILE A 236 -0.71 -13.37 -6.94
N PHE A 237 -1.83 -13.84 -6.41
CA PHE A 237 -2.94 -14.45 -7.13
C PHE A 237 -4.23 -13.64 -6.90
N ASN A 238 -5.03 -13.51 -7.95
CA ASN A 238 -6.36 -12.88 -7.83
C ASN A 238 -7.47 -13.84 -7.43
N LYS A 239 -7.18 -15.14 -7.30
CA LYS A 239 -8.12 -16.21 -6.91
C LYS A 239 -7.53 -17.09 -5.82
N LYS A 240 -8.40 -17.93 -5.22
CA LYS A 240 -8.05 -18.95 -4.22
C LYS A 240 -7.00 -19.93 -4.76
N VAL A 241 -5.85 -20.03 -4.09
CA VAL A 241 -4.75 -20.92 -4.51
C VAL A 241 -5.11 -22.39 -4.30
N ASN A 242 -4.92 -23.19 -5.35
CA ASN A 242 -5.18 -24.62 -5.35
C ASN A 242 -3.92 -25.46 -5.03
N GLU A 243 -4.13 -26.76 -4.83
CA GLU A 243 -3.07 -27.70 -4.48
C GLU A 243 -1.99 -27.83 -5.57
N GLN A 244 -2.38 -27.83 -6.86
CA GLN A 244 -1.44 -28.01 -7.97
C GLN A 244 -0.42 -26.88 -8.02
N VAL A 245 -0.90 -25.64 -7.88
CA VAL A 245 -0.02 -24.46 -7.84
C VAL A 245 0.84 -24.49 -6.59
N ALA A 246 0.28 -24.88 -5.43
CA ALA A 246 1.05 -24.97 -4.19
C ALA A 246 2.22 -25.96 -4.32
N LYS A 247 2.00 -27.14 -4.93
CA LYS A 247 3.05 -28.13 -5.22
C LYS A 247 4.15 -27.56 -6.11
N LYS A 248 3.81 -26.71 -7.08
CA LYS A 248 4.80 -26.06 -7.96
C LYS A 248 5.56 -24.95 -7.23
N LEU A 249 4.88 -24.14 -6.40
CA LEU A 249 5.47 -23.06 -5.63
C LEU A 249 6.52 -23.55 -4.62
N VAL A 250 6.27 -24.63 -3.92
CA VAL A 250 7.23 -25.16 -2.91
C VAL A 250 8.52 -25.71 -3.51
N ASN A 251 8.55 -25.99 -4.80
CA ASN A 251 9.76 -26.43 -5.51
C ASN A 251 10.69 -25.27 -5.88
N ASN A 252 10.24 -24.02 -5.70
CA ASN A 252 11.01 -22.82 -5.93
C ASN A 252 11.20 -22.05 -4.63
N PHE A 253 12.11 -21.11 -4.63
CA PHE A 253 12.29 -20.19 -3.50
C PHE A 253 11.52 -18.89 -3.74
N PHE A 254 10.51 -18.64 -2.90
CA PHE A 254 9.77 -17.39 -2.81
C PHE A 254 9.72 -16.93 -1.37
N GLU A 255 9.72 -15.63 -1.16
CA GLU A 255 9.61 -15.01 0.17
C GLU A 255 8.18 -15.02 0.69
N MET A 256 7.20 -14.84 -0.21
CA MET A 256 5.80 -14.67 0.16
C MET A 256 4.85 -15.14 -0.98
N VAL A 257 3.71 -15.68 -0.59
CA VAL A 257 2.59 -15.95 -1.49
C VAL A 257 1.35 -15.24 -0.97
N ILE A 258 0.71 -14.46 -1.84
CA ILE A 258 -0.46 -13.65 -1.53
C ILE A 258 -1.63 -14.13 -2.36
N ALA A 259 -2.78 -14.36 -1.73
CA ALA A 259 -4.01 -14.75 -2.42
C ALA A 259 -5.24 -14.35 -1.60
N PRO A 260 -6.42 -14.22 -2.22
CA PRO A 260 -7.67 -14.02 -1.47
C PRO A 260 -7.92 -15.14 -0.47
N GLU A 261 -7.58 -16.37 -0.84
CA GLU A 261 -7.82 -17.58 -0.05
C GLU A 261 -6.87 -18.72 -0.49
N PHE A 262 -6.71 -19.73 0.37
CA PHE A 262 -5.96 -20.96 0.06
C PHE A 262 -6.84 -22.18 0.28
N GLN A 263 -6.76 -23.18 -0.59
CA GLN A 263 -7.40 -24.46 -0.34
C GLN A 263 -6.73 -25.18 0.84
N VAL A 264 -7.48 -25.98 1.61
CA VAL A 264 -6.95 -26.75 2.74
C VAL A 264 -5.80 -27.67 2.28
N LYS A 265 -5.94 -28.31 1.11
CA LYS A 265 -4.89 -29.15 0.52
C LYS A 265 -3.64 -28.32 0.14
N ALA A 266 -3.81 -27.09 -0.33
CA ALA A 266 -2.70 -26.18 -0.60
C ALA A 266 -1.95 -25.79 0.68
N LEU A 267 -2.68 -25.48 1.77
CA LEU A 267 -2.07 -25.18 3.08
C LEU A 267 -1.24 -26.36 3.61
N LYS A 268 -1.73 -27.61 3.46
CA LYS A 268 -0.97 -28.83 3.79
C LYS A 268 0.33 -28.94 2.99
N VAL A 269 0.35 -28.53 1.73
CA VAL A 269 1.58 -28.50 0.91
C VAL A 269 2.54 -27.43 1.41
N PHE A 270 2.05 -26.22 1.67
CA PHE A 270 2.86 -25.09 2.15
C PHE A 270 3.44 -25.29 3.55
N SER A 271 2.78 -26.08 4.42
CA SER A 271 3.30 -26.35 5.78
C SER A 271 4.68 -26.99 5.80
N LYS A 272 5.13 -27.61 4.69
CA LYS A 272 6.48 -28.13 4.51
C LYS A 272 7.55 -27.02 4.42
N LYS A 273 7.16 -25.77 4.11
CA LYS A 273 8.05 -24.60 3.95
C LYS A 273 7.74 -23.59 5.06
N LYS A 274 8.06 -23.90 6.31
CA LYS A 274 7.73 -23.13 7.52
C LYS A 274 8.08 -21.65 7.44
N ASN A 275 9.13 -21.29 6.70
CA ASN A 275 9.61 -19.89 6.56
C ASN A 275 8.85 -19.09 5.49
N LEU A 276 8.17 -19.76 4.54
CA LEU A 276 7.39 -19.10 3.49
C LEU A 276 6.20 -18.36 4.10
N ARG A 277 6.09 -17.08 3.80
CA ARG A 277 4.98 -16.24 4.25
C ARG A 277 3.76 -16.49 3.39
N LEU A 278 2.63 -16.80 4.02
CA LEU A 278 1.34 -16.90 3.35
C LEU A 278 0.42 -15.78 3.84
N ILE A 279 0.01 -14.92 2.93
CA ILE A 279 -0.89 -13.82 3.20
C ILE A 279 -2.23 -14.08 2.52
N SER A 280 -3.27 -14.21 3.33
CA SER A 280 -4.65 -14.27 2.85
C SER A 280 -5.26 -12.88 2.86
N LEU A 281 -5.78 -12.44 1.71
CA LEU A 281 -6.55 -11.20 1.59
C LEU A 281 -8.00 -11.48 2.00
N ASP A 282 -8.79 -10.43 2.22
CA ASP A 282 -10.24 -10.56 2.36
C ASP A 282 -10.86 -11.03 1.02
N LYS A 283 -11.91 -11.86 1.10
CA LYS A 283 -12.67 -12.30 -0.09
C LYS A 283 -13.25 -11.13 -0.89
N LYS A 284 -13.51 -10.01 -0.21
CA LYS A 284 -14.03 -8.77 -0.81
C LYS A 284 -12.94 -7.81 -1.28
N TRP A 285 -11.68 -8.25 -1.40
CA TRP A 285 -10.54 -7.40 -1.76
C TRP A 285 -10.79 -6.51 -3.00
N ARG A 286 -11.60 -6.97 -3.97
CA ARG A 286 -11.97 -6.20 -5.16
C ARG A 286 -12.81 -4.96 -4.87
N ASN A 287 -13.48 -4.93 -3.72
CA ASN A 287 -14.35 -3.84 -3.29
C ASN A 287 -13.66 -2.94 -2.25
N ASN A 288 -12.43 -3.28 -1.86
CA ASN A 288 -11.69 -2.49 -0.90
C ASN A 288 -11.48 -1.07 -1.44
N ARG A 289 -11.66 -0.09 -0.56
CA ARG A 289 -11.34 1.30 -0.89
C ARG A 289 -9.83 1.45 -0.94
N ILE A 290 -9.36 2.07 -2.00
CA ILE A 290 -7.99 2.56 -2.09
C ILE A 290 -7.92 3.82 -1.21
N ASP A 291 -6.83 4.00 -0.50
CA ASP A 291 -6.60 5.25 0.21
C ASP A 291 -6.68 6.43 -0.76
N LYS A 292 -7.22 7.54 -0.28
CA LYS A 292 -7.36 8.72 -1.15
C LYS A 292 -5.99 9.34 -1.44
N TYR A 293 -5.10 9.33 -0.46
CA TYR A 293 -3.80 9.99 -0.53
C TYR A 293 -2.66 9.03 -0.25
N GLU A 294 -1.54 9.26 -0.90
CA GLU A 294 -0.24 8.68 -0.58
C GLU A 294 0.73 9.76 -0.11
N PHE A 295 1.66 9.37 0.75
CA PHE A 295 2.61 10.26 1.41
C PHE A 295 4.03 9.81 1.07
N LYS A 296 4.90 10.78 0.79
CA LYS A 296 6.32 10.52 0.53
C LYS A 296 7.17 11.52 1.31
N SER A 297 7.99 11.00 2.22
CA SER A 297 8.99 11.84 2.90
C SER A 297 10.03 12.33 1.90
N VAL A 298 10.32 13.63 1.94
CA VAL A 298 11.34 14.28 1.14
C VAL A 298 12.15 15.23 2.03
N PHE A 299 13.26 15.76 1.50
CA PHE A 299 14.04 16.74 2.26
C PHE A 299 13.15 17.93 2.67
N GLN A 300 13.15 18.23 3.97
CA GLN A 300 12.40 19.31 4.62
C GLN A 300 10.86 19.17 4.59
N GLY A 301 10.29 18.01 4.22
CA GLY A 301 8.83 17.91 4.22
C GLY A 301 8.26 16.58 3.81
N THR A 302 6.96 16.61 3.56
CA THR A 302 6.18 15.47 3.07
C THR A 302 5.39 15.89 1.84
N LEU A 303 5.58 15.17 0.75
CA LEU A 303 4.71 15.29 -0.42
C LEU A 303 3.47 14.44 -0.22
N ILE A 304 2.32 14.98 -0.62
CA ILE A 304 1.03 14.29 -0.62
C ILE A 304 0.43 14.40 -2.00
N GLN A 305 -0.09 13.30 -2.50
CA GLN A 305 -0.87 13.31 -3.73
C GLN A 305 -2.04 12.33 -3.63
N GLU A 306 -3.04 12.50 -4.49
CA GLU A 306 -4.07 11.48 -4.65
C GLU A 306 -3.47 10.21 -5.27
N VAL A 307 -3.92 9.05 -4.79
CA VAL A 307 -3.54 7.78 -5.38
C VAL A 307 -4.12 7.67 -6.79
N ASP A 308 -3.31 7.24 -7.77
CA ASP A 308 -3.80 7.04 -9.14
C ASP A 308 -4.79 5.87 -9.22
N THR A 309 -6.07 6.20 -9.22
CA THR A 309 -7.18 5.25 -9.32
C THR A 309 -7.79 5.18 -10.72
N LYS A 310 -7.22 5.87 -11.71
CA LYS A 310 -7.77 5.89 -13.06
C LYS A 310 -7.54 4.56 -13.77
N PHE A 311 -8.64 3.97 -14.26
CA PHE A 311 -8.63 2.76 -15.08
C PHE A 311 -9.01 3.14 -16.50
N ILE A 312 -8.25 2.61 -17.45
CA ILE A 312 -8.52 2.78 -18.87
C ILE A 312 -9.33 1.58 -19.37
N SER A 313 -10.34 1.88 -20.16
CA SER A 313 -11.15 0.92 -20.92
C SER A 313 -10.90 1.08 -22.42
N VAL A 314 -11.44 0.19 -23.21
CA VAL A 314 -11.38 0.28 -24.69
C VAL A 314 -11.94 1.60 -25.21
N ARG A 315 -12.96 2.16 -24.54
CA ARG A 315 -13.64 3.41 -24.94
C ARG A 315 -12.77 4.66 -24.74
N ASP A 316 -11.77 4.55 -23.89
CA ASP A 316 -10.86 5.66 -23.56
C ASP A 316 -9.64 5.71 -24.50
N LEU A 317 -9.48 4.70 -25.36
CA LEU A 317 -8.37 4.60 -26.30
C LEU A 317 -8.65 5.41 -27.58
N LYS A 318 -7.73 6.30 -27.93
CA LYS A 318 -7.74 7.02 -29.20
C LYS A 318 -6.77 6.35 -30.18
N VAL A 319 -7.28 5.76 -31.26
CA VAL A 319 -6.44 5.28 -32.35
C VAL A 319 -5.86 6.49 -33.09
N VAL A 320 -4.53 6.56 -33.22
CA VAL A 320 -3.82 7.70 -33.83
C VAL A 320 -3.11 7.33 -35.12
N THR A 321 -3.01 6.05 -35.45
CA THR A 321 -2.42 5.53 -36.71
C THR A 321 -3.48 5.18 -37.74
N LYS A 322 -3.05 5.04 -39.02
CA LYS A 322 -3.93 4.63 -40.12
C LYS A 322 -4.50 3.23 -39.92
N ILE A 323 -3.73 2.34 -39.30
CA ILE A 323 -4.16 0.99 -38.96
C ILE A 323 -4.64 0.95 -37.53
N ALA A 324 -5.87 0.47 -37.33
CA ALA A 324 -6.42 0.24 -35.99
C ALA A 324 -5.97 -1.13 -35.44
N PRO A 325 -5.78 -1.25 -34.11
CA PRO A 325 -5.45 -2.53 -33.52
C PRO A 325 -6.62 -3.51 -33.59
N THR A 326 -6.31 -4.78 -33.80
CA THR A 326 -7.28 -5.88 -33.76
C THR A 326 -7.86 -6.05 -32.35
N LYS A 327 -8.99 -6.76 -32.21
CA LYS A 327 -9.58 -7.07 -30.90
C LYS A 327 -8.59 -7.77 -29.95
N LYS A 328 -7.74 -8.63 -30.49
CA LYS A 328 -6.71 -9.34 -29.70
C LYS A 328 -5.61 -8.40 -29.25
N GLU A 329 -5.12 -7.54 -30.11
CA GLU A 329 -4.14 -6.52 -29.76
C GLU A 329 -4.69 -5.55 -28.71
N ILE A 330 -5.96 -5.13 -28.80
CA ILE A 330 -6.60 -4.29 -27.77
C ILE A 330 -6.60 -4.98 -26.40
N GLN A 331 -6.90 -6.28 -26.34
CA GLN A 331 -6.84 -7.01 -25.07
C GLN A 331 -5.42 -7.04 -24.49
N ASP A 332 -4.42 -7.32 -25.33
CA ASP A 332 -3.02 -7.33 -24.93
C ASP A 332 -2.52 -5.92 -24.56
N LEU A 333 -2.93 -4.86 -25.28
CA LEU A 333 -2.59 -3.46 -24.97
C LEU A 333 -3.13 -3.02 -23.62
N ILE A 334 -4.41 -3.30 -23.31
CA ILE A 334 -5.00 -2.97 -22.01
C ILE A 334 -4.34 -3.78 -20.90
N PHE A 335 -4.02 -5.06 -21.15
CA PHE A 335 -3.29 -5.88 -20.19
C PHE A 335 -1.90 -5.28 -19.93
N ALA A 336 -1.15 -4.93 -20.97
CA ALA A 336 0.15 -4.30 -20.89
C ALA A 336 0.10 -2.96 -20.13
N TRP A 337 -0.94 -2.14 -20.39
CA TRP A 337 -1.17 -0.90 -19.67
C TRP A 337 -1.39 -1.12 -18.17
N ASN A 338 -2.21 -2.09 -17.79
CA ASN A 338 -2.43 -2.42 -16.39
C ASN A 338 -1.15 -2.90 -15.68
N VAL A 339 -0.23 -3.53 -16.40
CA VAL A 339 1.08 -3.92 -15.85
C VAL A 339 2.00 -2.71 -15.73
N VAL A 340 2.10 -1.88 -16.79
CA VAL A 340 3.06 -0.77 -16.82
C VAL A 340 2.80 0.26 -15.73
N LYS A 341 1.55 0.44 -15.30
CA LYS A 341 1.17 1.24 -14.12
C LYS A 341 1.87 0.81 -12.82
N SER A 342 2.35 -0.43 -12.75
CA SER A 342 3.06 -0.96 -11.58
C SER A 342 4.58 -1.02 -11.78
N VAL A 343 5.08 -0.60 -12.93
CA VAL A 343 6.51 -0.59 -13.26
C VAL A 343 7.12 0.76 -12.90
N LYS A 344 8.28 0.75 -12.25
CA LYS A 344 9.02 2.00 -11.98
C LYS A 344 9.47 2.67 -13.27
N SER A 345 9.24 3.98 -13.35
CA SER A 345 9.54 4.82 -14.50
C SER A 345 11.07 4.94 -14.77
N ASN A 346 11.49 5.02 -16.00
CA ASN A 346 10.66 4.85 -17.20
C ASN A 346 10.24 3.39 -17.35
N GLY A 347 8.93 3.14 -17.51
CA GLY A 347 8.36 1.79 -17.59
C GLY A 347 8.00 1.41 -19.03
N ILE A 348 8.51 0.24 -19.50
CA ILE A 348 8.12 -0.38 -20.77
C ILE A 348 7.75 -1.83 -20.53
N VAL A 349 6.61 -2.25 -21.08
CA VAL A 349 6.10 -3.62 -20.95
C VAL A 349 5.75 -4.19 -22.32
N ILE A 350 6.30 -5.35 -22.64
CA ILE A 350 5.98 -6.11 -23.85
C ILE A 350 5.10 -7.30 -23.47
N VAL A 351 3.97 -7.41 -24.14
CA VAL A 351 2.94 -8.43 -23.87
C VAL A 351 2.59 -9.21 -25.14
N LYS A 352 2.33 -10.49 -24.98
CA LYS A 352 1.78 -11.36 -26.01
C LYS A 352 0.82 -12.38 -25.37
N ASN A 353 -0.41 -12.47 -25.89
CA ASN A 353 -1.45 -13.35 -25.36
C ASN A 353 -1.71 -13.16 -23.85
N MET A 354 -1.89 -11.92 -23.42
CA MET A 354 -2.15 -11.51 -22.03
C MET A 354 -1.11 -12.06 -21.02
N LYS A 355 0.14 -12.13 -21.44
CA LYS A 355 1.29 -12.40 -20.57
C LYS A 355 2.45 -11.49 -20.93
N THR A 356 3.13 -10.99 -19.93
CA THR A 356 4.37 -10.24 -20.15
C THR A 356 5.45 -11.15 -20.66
N ILE A 357 6.22 -10.65 -21.61
CA ILE A 357 7.39 -11.34 -22.16
C ILE A 357 8.67 -10.51 -21.99
N GLY A 358 8.54 -9.21 -21.71
CA GLY A 358 9.66 -8.34 -21.41
C GLY A 358 9.20 -7.12 -20.61
N ILE A 359 9.97 -6.75 -19.60
CA ILE A 359 9.73 -5.57 -18.76
C ILE A 359 11.04 -4.81 -18.63
N GLY A 360 11.04 -3.54 -19.03
CA GLY A 360 12.08 -2.56 -18.76
C GLY A 360 11.60 -1.57 -17.69
N SER A 361 12.34 -1.40 -16.62
CA SER A 361 11.94 -0.60 -15.46
C SER A 361 13.09 0.24 -14.92
N GLY A 362 12.76 1.43 -14.39
CA GLY A 362 13.66 2.23 -13.57
C GLY A 362 14.87 2.80 -14.31
N GLN A 363 14.81 2.91 -15.64
CA GLN A 363 15.89 3.49 -16.41
C GLN A 363 15.71 5.01 -16.55
N PRO A 364 16.78 5.81 -16.42
CA PRO A 364 16.72 7.25 -16.66
C PRO A 364 16.24 7.61 -18.07
N SER A 365 16.59 6.80 -19.07
CA SER A 365 16.19 6.95 -20.45
C SER A 365 15.08 5.96 -20.85
N ARG A 366 14.07 6.43 -21.60
CA ARG A 366 12.99 5.58 -22.11
C ARG A 366 13.47 4.58 -23.16
N ILE A 367 14.45 4.99 -23.97
CA ILE A 367 15.07 4.08 -24.95
C ILE A 367 15.78 2.91 -24.27
N ASP A 368 16.45 3.16 -23.13
CA ASP A 368 17.13 2.08 -22.39
C ASP A 368 16.12 1.10 -21.78
N SER A 369 14.97 1.60 -21.30
CA SER A 369 13.86 0.76 -20.84
C SER A 369 13.29 -0.07 -22.00
N SER A 370 13.14 0.52 -23.19
CA SER A 370 12.72 -0.21 -24.41
C SER A 370 13.71 -1.33 -24.74
N LYS A 371 14.99 -1.01 -24.84
CA LYS A 371 16.05 -1.98 -25.09
C LYS A 371 16.10 -3.10 -24.07
N LEU A 372 15.95 -2.75 -22.78
CA LEU A 372 15.92 -3.73 -21.69
C LEU A 372 14.73 -4.69 -21.85
N ALA A 373 13.53 -4.15 -22.12
CA ALA A 373 12.32 -4.96 -22.32
C ALA A 373 12.46 -5.90 -23.51
N ILE A 374 12.96 -5.40 -24.65
CA ILE A 374 13.19 -6.17 -25.89
C ILE A 374 14.22 -7.28 -25.63
N ARG A 375 15.37 -6.94 -25.06
CA ARG A 375 16.43 -7.92 -24.73
C ARG A 375 15.90 -9.03 -23.83
N LYS A 376 15.14 -8.70 -22.79
CA LYS A 376 14.53 -9.71 -21.90
C LYS A 376 13.57 -10.60 -22.66
N ALA A 377 12.74 -10.04 -23.54
CA ALA A 377 11.79 -10.80 -24.34
C ALA A 377 12.47 -11.75 -25.33
N LEU A 378 13.53 -11.31 -26.00
CA LEU A 378 14.28 -12.14 -26.97
C LEU A 378 15.11 -13.23 -26.30
N ASN A 379 15.52 -13.03 -25.04
CA ASN A 379 16.24 -14.04 -24.25
C ASN A 379 15.35 -15.19 -23.75
N LEU A 380 14.02 -15.11 -23.94
CA LEU A 380 13.12 -16.19 -23.54
C LEU A 380 13.33 -17.42 -24.46
N LYS A 381 13.36 -18.61 -23.84
CA LYS A 381 13.38 -19.87 -24.60
C LYS A 381 12.21 -19.89 -25.61
N ASN A 382 12.50 -20.16 -26.87
CA ASN A 382 11.54 -20.24 -27.96
C ASN A 382 10.96 -18.89 -28.46
N VAL A 383 11.50 -17.76 -28.08
CA VAL A 383 11.16 -16.44 -28.62
C VAL A 383 12.28 -16.03 -29.59
N LYS A 384 12.06 -16.19 -30.89
CA LYS A 384 13.01 -15.74 -31.93
C LYS A 384 12.77 -14.30 -32.37
N ASN A 385 11.55 -13.80 -32.20
CA ASN A 385 11.10 -12.44 -32.51
C ASN A 385 9.85 -12.09 -31.69
N LEU A 386 9.48 -10.82 -31.73
CA LEU A 386 8.32 -10.29 -31.02
C LEU A 386 7.05 -10.23 -31.88
N ASN A 387 6.97 -11.05 -32.93
CA ASN A 387 5.84 -11.04 -33.85
C ASN A 387 4.50 -11.19 -33.11
N ASN A 388 3.56 -10.30 -33.39
CA ASN A 388 2.26 -10.18 -32.74
C ASN A 388 2.32 -9.87 -31.22
N ALA A 389 3.44 -9.35 -30.74
CA ALA A 389 3.51 -8.74 -29.42
C ALA A 389 3.04 -7.28 -29.47
N VAL A 390 2.64 -6.77 -28.33
CA VAL A 390 2.29 -5.35 -28.12
C VAL A 390 3.21 -4.73 -27.09
N MET A 391 3.37 -3.40 -27.14
CA MET A 391 4.20 -2.64 -26.21
C MET A 391 3.39 -1.55 -25.52
N ALA A 392 3.56 -1.40 -24.19
CA ALA A 392 3.03 -0.32 -23.41
C ALA A 392 4.16 0.53 -22.83
N SER A 393 3.95 1.86 -22.82
CA SER A 393 4.83 2.83 -22.18
C SER A 393 4.06 3.66 -21.17
N ASP A 394 4.63 3.88 -19.99
CA ASP A 394 4.04 4.65 -18.88
C ASP A 394 3.89 6.15 -19.17
N ALA A 395 4.64 6.66 -20.17
CA ALA A 395 4.55 8.03 -20.69
C ALA A 395 4.79 8.06 -22.21
N PHE A 396 4.71 9.27 -22.83
CA PHE A 396 4.93 9.43 -24.25
C PHE A 396 6.39 9.12 -24.65
N PHE A 397 6.57 8.75 -25.91
CA PHE A 397 7.90 8.65 -26.50
C PHE A 397 8.36 10.04 -26.96
N PRO A 398 9.49 10.57 -26.44
CA PRO A 398 10.00 11.87 -26.86
C PRO A 398 10.58 11.87 -28.27
N PHE A 399 10.98 10.70 -28.77
CA PHE A 399 11.58 10.47 -30.09
C PHE A 399 11.11 9.13 -30.64
N SER A 400 11.22 8.93 -31.96
CA SER A 400 10.82 7.69 -32.65
C SER A 400 11.74 6.50 -32.36
N ASP A 401 12.98 6.72 -31.95
CA ASP A 401 13.97 5.69 -31.61
C ASP A 401 13.51 4.73 -30.50
N GLY A 402 12.70 5.26 -29.56
CA GLY A 402 12.13 4.46 -28.47
C GLY A 402 11.21 3.33 -28.92
N ILE A 403 10.61 3.44 -30.11
CA ILE A 403 9.72 2.42 -30.70
C ILE A 403 10.34 1.67 -31.86
N GLU A 404 11.34 2.24 -32.52
CA GLU A 404 11.91 1.70 -33.76
C GLU A 404 12.46 0.28 -33.57
N GLU A 405 13.31 0.07 -32.57
CA GLU A 405 13.88 -1.24 -32.25
C GLU A 405 12.79 -2.28 -31.90
N ALA A 406 11.72 -1.87 -31.20
CA ALA A 406 10.61 -2.76 -30.89
C ALA A 406 9.84 -3.20 -32.14
N ILE A 407 9.63 -2.27 -33.07
CA ILE A 407 8.97 -2.52 -34.35
C ILE A 407 9.81 -3.46 -35.21
N GLU A 408 11.12 -3.22 -35.32
CA GLU A 408 12.05 -4.07 -36.07
C GLU A 408 12.11 -5.51 -35.56
N ASN A 409 11.94 -5.67 -34.26
CA ASN A 409 11.84 -6.98 -33.63
C ASN A 409 10.45 -7.63 -33.70
N GLY A 410 9.44 -6.94 -34.27
CA GLY A 410 8.14 -7.54 -34.61
C GLY A 410 6.95 -7.13 -33.73
N VAL A 411 7.09 -6.11 -32.88
CA VAL A 411 5.94 -5.50 -32.16
C VAL A 411 4.95 -4.95 -33.17
N LYS A 412 3.64 -5.19 -32.97
CA LYS A 412 2.57 -4.84 -33.93
C LYS A 412 1.62 -3.76 -33.44
N ALA A 413 1.58 -3.50 -32.14
CA ALA A 413 0.72 -2.47 -31.58
C ALA A 413 1.38 -1.80 -30.36
N ILE A 414 1.13 -0.52 -30.19
CA ILE A 414 1.71 0.30 -29.12
C ILE A 414 0.62 1.07 -28.39
N ILE A 415 0.69 1.11 -27.05
CA ILE A 415 -0.13 1.96 -26.19
C ILE A 415 0.75 2.91 -25.39
N GLN A 416 0.43 4.20 -25.44
CA GLN A 416 1.12 5.26 -24.71
C GLN A 416 0.15 6.41 -24.40
N PRO A 417 0.52 7.37 -23.54
CA PRO A 417 -0.33 8.54 -23.27
C PRO A 417 -0.51 9.49 -24.46
N GLY A 418 0.51 9.70 -25.27
CA GLY A 418 0.61 10.85 -26.18
C GLY A 418 0.92 12.15 -25.40
N GLY A 419 0.95 13.27 -26.10
CA GLY A 419 1.21 14.60 -25.55
C GLY A 419 2.65 15.08 -25.68
N SER A 420 3.47 14.43 -26.51
CA SER A 420 4.78 14.91 -26.93
C SER A 420 4.64 15.94 -28.07
N ILE A 421 5.52 16.94 -28.08
CA ILE A 421 5.66 17.85 -29.25
C ILE A 421 5.99 17.06 -30.52
N ARG A 422 6.58 15.88 -30.40
CA ARG A 422 6.99 15.02 -31.50
C ARG A 422 6.07 13.80 -31.70
N ASP A 423 4.85 13.86 -31.22
CA ASP A 423 3.88 12.77 -31.43
C ASP A 423 3.72 12.45 -32.93
N ASP A 424 3.72 13.49 -33.79
CA ASP A 424 3.58 13.33 -35.23
C ASP A 424 4.71 12.48 -35.86
N GLU A 425 5.97 12.69 -35.42
CA GLU A 425 7.13 11.88 -35.87
C GLU A 425 6.96 10.40 -35.48
N VAL A 426 6.51 10.17 -34.25
CA VAL A 426 6.31 8.82 -33.71
C VAL A 426 5.15 8.11 -34.42
N ILE A 427 4.06 8.84 -34.71
CA ILE A 427 2.89 8.33 -35.44
C ILE A 427 3.26 8.07 -36.91
N GLU A 428 4.05 8.93 -37.54
CA GLU A 428 4.49 8.76 -38.94
C GLU A 428 5.36 7.51 -39.09
N LEU A 429 6.32 7.28 -38.16
CA LEU A 429 7.11 6.05 -38.16
C LEU A 429 6.22 4.81 -38.00
N ALA A 430 5.25 4.83 -37.05
CA ALA A 430 4.32 3.72 -36.85
C ALA A 430 3.50 3.44 -38.16
N ASN A 431 3.01 4.51 -38.80
CA ASN A 431 2.26 4.39 -40.05
C ASN A 431 3.12 3.80 -41.19
N LYS A 432 4.38 4.27 -41.35
CA LYS A 432 5.34 3.79 -42.35
C LYS A 432 5.65 2.31 -42.16
N LYS A 433 5.68 1.84 -40.92
CA LYS A 433 5.98 0.45 -40.55
C LYS A 433 4.71 -0.43 -40.40
N ASN A 434 3.54 0.10 -40.73
CA ASN A 434 2.23 -0.57 -40.58
C ASN A 434 1.97 -1.09 -39.14
N ILE A 435 2.24 -0.28 -38.17
CA ILE A 435 2.01 -0.55 -36.73
C ILE A 435 0.80 0.23 -36.26
N SER A 436 -0.05 -0.40 -35.43
CA SER A 436 -1.14 0.29 -34.78
C SER A 436 -0.67 1.00 -33.51
N MET A 437 -1.16 2.21 -33.26
CA MET A 437 -0.88 2.96 -32.03
C MET A 437 -2.16 3.54 -31.45
N VAL A 438 -2.28 3.44 -30.13
CA VAL A 438 -3.37 4.04 -29.37
C VAL A 438 -2.83 4.94 -28.27
N PHE A 439 -3.50 6.07 -28.06
CA PHE A 439 -3.25 7.00 -26.97
C PHE A 439 -4.25 6.83 -25.86
N THR A 440 -3.78 6.89 -24.61
CA THR A 440 -4.60 6.85 -23.40
C THR A 440 -4.98 8.22 -22.88
N GLY A 441 -4.25 9.27 -23.30
CA GLY A 441 -4.38 10.64 -22.76
C GLY A 441 -3.98 10.78 -21.27
N ILE A 442 -3.51 9.71 -20.63
CA ILE A 442 -3.18 9.68 -19.20
C ILE A 442 -1.80 9.05 -19.02
N ARG A 443 -0.88 9.81 -18.41
CA ARG A 443 0.44 9.34 -17.99
C ARG A 443 0.33 8.53 -16.69
N SER A 444 1.20 7.52 -16.52
CA SER A 444 1.20 6.64 -15.35
C SER A 444 2.60 6.45 -14.75
N PHE A 445 3.27 7.56 -14.43
CA PHE A 445 4.58 7.54 -13.77
C PHE A 445 4.52 6.92 -12.37
N LYS A 446 5.56 6.16 -12.02
CA LYS A 446 5.78 5.60 -10.68
C LYS A 446 7.27 5.71 -10.32
N HIS A 447 7.59 6.52 -9.32
CA HIS A 447 8.95 6.72 -8.82
C HIS A 447 9.19 6.03 -7.47
#